data_2f9ca77e7a6859ecc0cd51fc71f3e92a
#
_entry.id   2f9ca77e7a6859ecc0cd51fc71f3e92a
#
_cell.length_a   1.000
_cell.length_b   1.000
_cell.length_c   1.000
_cell.angle_alpha   90.00
_cell.angle_beta   90.00
_cell.angle_gamma   90.00
#
_symmetry.space_group_name_H-M   'P 1'
#
loop_
_entity.id
_entity.type
_entity.pdbx_description
1 polymer ?
#
loop_
_entity_poly.entity_id
_entity_poly.type
_entity_poly.pdbx_seq_one_letter_code
_entity_poly.pdbx_strand_id
1 'polypeptide(L)'
;NNDTLTIREGDALLQGGALTGNGRVEKSGSGTLTVSNTTLTQKAVNLNEGTLTLNNSTVTTDVIAQRGTALKLTGSTVLNGAIDPTNVTLTSGATWNIPDNATVQSVVDDLSHAGQIHFTSARTGKFVPTTLKVKNLNGQNGTISLRVRPDMAQNNADRLVIDGGRATGKTILNLVNAGNSASGLATSGKGIQVVEAINGATTEEGAFIQGNKLQAGAFNYSLNRDSDESWYLRSENAYRAEVPLYASMLTQAMDYDRILAGSRSHQTGVSGENNSVRLSIQGGHLGHDNNGGIARGATPESSGSYGFVRLESDLLRTEVAGMSLTTGVYGAAGHSSVDVKDDDGSRAGTVRDDAGSLGGYMNLTHTSSGLWADIVAQGTRHSMKASSGNNDFRARGRGWLGSLETGLPFSITDNLMLEPRLQYTWQ
;
A
#
# COMPACT_ATOMS: atom_id res chain seq x y z
N ASN A 1 38.86 -21.57 -20.47
CA ASN A 1 39.75 -20.69 -21.25
C ASN A 1 40.32 -19.59 -20.35
N ASN A 2 41.64 -19.51 -20.27
CA ASN A 2 42.32 -18.46 -19.49
C ASN A 2 43.03 -17.43 -20.41
N ASP A 3 42.99 -17.65 -21.71
CA ASP A 3 43.52 -16.78 -22.72
C ASP A 3 42.39 -16.08 -23.52
N THR A 4 42.76 -15.31 -24.53
CA THR A 4 41.81 -14.65 -25.39
C THR A 4 41.39 -15.58 -26.54
N LEU A 5 40.09 -15.85 -26.68
CA LEU A 5 39.53 -16.46 -27.86
C LEU A 5 39.09 -15.33 -28.83
N THR A 6 39.77 -15.19 -29.94
CA THR A 6 39.47 -14.11 -30.92
C THR A 6 38.76 -14.69 -32.14
N ILE A 7 37.63 -14.11 -32.53
CA ILE A 7 36.90 -14.40 -33.76
C ILE A 7 36.91 -13.16 -34.63
N ARG A 8 37.57 -13.24 -35.79
CA ARG A 8 37.98 -12.05 -36.54
C ARG A 8 37.12 -11.74 -37.76
N GLU A 9 36.71 -12.75 -38.52
CA GLU A 9 36.07 -12.52 -39.80
C GLU A 9 34.90 -13.48 -40.03
N GLY A 10 33.91 -12.99 -40.81
CA GLY A 10 32.74 -13.79 -41.22
C GLY A 10 31.79 -14.15 -40.10
N ASP A 11 30.87 -15.02 -40.42
CA ASP A 11 29.94 -15.60 -39.48
C ASP A 11 30.55 -16.80 -38.77
N ALA A 12 30.39 -16.87 -37.45
CA ALA A 12 30.91 -17.96 -36.62
C ALA A 12 29.85 -18.48 -35.67
N LEU A 13 29.91 -19.76 -35.33
CA LEU A 13 29.01 -20.43 -34.40
C LEU A 13 29.81 -21.13 -33.31
N LEU A 14 29.55 -20.76 -32.06
CA LEU A 14 29.89 -21.53 -30.88
C LEU A 14 28.67 -22.25 -30.40
N GLN A 15 28.65 -23.58 -30.46
CA GLN A 15 27.47 -24.37 -30.15
C GLN A 15 27.72 -25.43 -29.10
N GLY A 16 26.91 -25.43 -28.07
CA GLY A 16 26.92 -26.43 -27.01
C GLY A 16 28.07 -26.30 -26.02
N GLY A 17 28.01 -27.07 -24.93
CA GLY A 17 29.05 -27.15 -23.92
C GLY A 17 29.24 -25.90 -23.07
N ALA A 18 30.44 -25.79 -22.49
CA ALA A 18 30.77 -24.70 -21.59
C ALA A 18 32.13 -24.06 -21.99
N LEU A 19 32.16 -22.74 -22.08
CA LEU A 19 33.37 -21.94 -22.23
C LEU A 19 33.58 -21.15 -20.94
N THR A 20 34.35 -21.73 -20.00
CA THR A 20 34.58 -21.17 -18.66
C THR A 20 36.02 -20.83 -18.41
N GLY A 21 36.31 -19.92 -17.48
CA GLY A 21 37.67 -19.53 -17.07
C GLY A 21 37.83 -18.01 -16.97
N ASN A 22 39.09 -17.58 -16.79
CA ASN A 22 39.45 -16.16 -16.60
C ASN A 22 39.89 -15.46 -17.89
N GLY A 23 39.68 -16.07 -19.03
CA GLY A 23 40.03 -15.52 -20.35
C GLY A 23 38.99 -14.50 -20.85
N ARG A 24 39.10 -14.17 -22.12
CA ARG A 24 38.20 -13.24 -22.82
C ARG A 24 37.73 -13.86 -24.13
N VAL A 25 36.57 -13.41 -24.59
CA VAL A 25 36.09 -13.64 -25.95
C VAL A 25 36.10 -12.30 -26.67
N GLU A 26 36.78 -12.25 -27.81
CA GLU A 26 36.83 -11.05 -28.67
C GLU A 26 36.16 -11.34 -29.99
N LYS A 27 35.16 -10.53 -30.36
CA LYS A 27 34.52 -10.51 -31.66
C LYS A 27 34.97 -9.26 -32.41
N SER A 28 35.65 -9.47 -33.53
CA SER A 28 36.06 -8.45 -34.51
C SER A 28 35.53 -8.79 -35.90
N GLY A 29 35.54 -7.80 -36.81
CA GLY A 29 35.00 -7.95 -38.16
C GLY A 29 33.45 -7.87 -38.21
N SER A 30 32.93 -7.56 -39.40
CA SER A 30 31.52 -7.17 -39.62
C SER A 30 30.50 -8.30 -39.52
N GLY A 31 30.92 -9.57 -39.49
CA GLY A 31 30.03 -10.74 -39.43
C GLY A 31 29.36 -10.94 -38.08
N THR A 32 28.61 -12.03 -37.99
CA THR A 32 27.87 -12.43 -36.78
C THR A 32 28.56 -13.57 -36.04
N LEU A 33 28.87 -13.40 -34.76
CA LEU A 33 29.15 -14.51 -33.86
C LEU A 33 27.88 -14.96 -33.19
N THR A 34 27.48 -16.20 -33.39
CA THR A 34 26.36 -16.83 -32.69
C THR A 34 26.89 -17.76 -31.59
N VAL A 35 26.46 -17.54 -30.36
CA VAL A 35 26.70 -18.44 -29.21
C VAL A 35 25.38 -19.10 -28.89
N SER A 36 25.30 -20.43 -29.10
CA SER A 36 24.03 -21.17 -28.98
C SER A 36 24.14 -22.35 -28.06
N ASN A 37 23.13 -22.52 -27.17
CA ASN A 37 23.08 -23.63 -26.21
C ASN A 37 24.37 -23.79 -25.40
N THR A 38 24.99 -22.68 -25.00
CA THR A 38 26.31 -22.64 -24.39
C THR A 38 26.26 -21.97 -23.02
N THR A 39 27.02 -22.50 -22.05
CA THR A 39 27.34 -21.78 -20.82
C THR A 39 28.64 -21.04 -21.00
N LEU A 40 28.61 -19.71 -20.96
CA LEU A 40 29.77 -18.84 -21.14
C LEU A 40 30.05 -18.08 -19.85
N THR A 41 31.21 -18.36 -19.23
CA THR A 41 31.68 -17.64 -18.03
C THR A 41 33.13 -17.27 -18.26
N GLN A 42 33.36 -16.01 -18.60
CA GLN A 42 34.69 -15.46 -18.90
C GLN A 42 34.88 -14.13 -18.16
N LYS A 43 36.07 -13.59 -18.13
CA LYS A 43 36.33 -12.29 -17.52
C LYS A 43 35.64 -11.14 -18.26
N ALA A 44 35.56 -11.21 -19.58
CA ALA A 44 34.83 -10.26 -20.41
C ALA A 44 34.51 -10.86 -21.78
N VAL A 45 33.48 -10.34 -22.42
CA VAL A 45 33.22 -10.49 -23.85
C VAL A 45 33.39 -9.12 -24.49
N ASN A 46 34.38 -9.00 -25.39
CA ASN A 46 34.67 -7.77 -26.12
C ASN A 46 34.00 -7.85 -27.50
N LEU A 47 33.06 -6.98 -27.79
CA LEU A 47 32.39 -6.86 -29.08
C LEU A 47 32.94 -5.61 -29.79
N ASN A 48 34.00 -5.81 -30.56
CA ASN A 48 34.69 -4.71 -31.22
C ASN A 48 34.00 -4.29 -32.51
N GLU A 49 33.45 -5.26 -33.27
CA GLU A 49 32.77 -5.02 -34.55
C GLU A 49 31.67 -6.09 -34.77
N GLY A 50 30.69 -5.78 -35.64
CA GLY A 50 29.69 -6.71 -36.12
C GLY A 50 28.59 -7.01 -35.08
N THR A 51 28.13 -8.25 -35.10
CA THR A 51 27.01 -8.69 -34.26
C THR A 51 27.38 -9.88 -33.38
N LEU A 52 26.96 -9.85 -32.11
CA LEU A 52 26.94 -10.99 -31.20
C LEU A 52 25.51 -11.43 -30.97
N THR A 53 25.21 -12.68 -31.31
CA THR A 53 23.91 -13.29 -31.01
C THR A 53 24.09 -14.35 -29.93
N LEU A 54 23.39 -14.20 -28.82
CA LEU A 54 23.31 -15.18 -27.74
C LEU A 54 21.96 -15.88 -27.87
N ASN A 55 21.96 -17.19 -28.09
CA ASN A 55 20.75 -17.97 -28.29
C ASN A 55 20.66 -19.16 -27.32
N ASN A 56 19.58 -19.25 -26.55
CA ASN A 56 19.39 -20.32 -25.57
C ASN A 56 20.64 -20.58 -24.70
N SER A 57 21.36 -19.54 -24.33
CA SER A 57 22.64 -19.64 -23.62
C SER A 57 22.62 -18.92 -22.28
N THR A 58 23.45 -19.39 -21.34
CA THR A 58 23.67 -18.71 -20.08
C THR A 58 25.05 -18.05 -20.13
N VAL A 59 25.07 -16.73 -20.00
CA VAL A 59 26.28 -15.92 -20.10
C VAL A 59 26.46 -15.14 -18.80
N THR A 60 27.60 -15.35 -18.14
CA THR A 60 27.94 -14.69 -16.88
C THR A 60 29.25 -13.93 -17.09
N THR A 61 29.11 -12.71 -17.57
CA THR A 61 30.23 -11.78 -17.87
C THR A 61 29.70 -10.43 -18.32
N ASP A 62 30.50 -9.39 -18.17
CA ASP A 62 30.21 -8.11 -18.80
C ASP A 62 30.51 -8.16 -20.30
N VAL A 63 29.66 -7.54 -21.12
CA VAL A 63 29.87 -7.35 -22.57
C VAL A 63 30.35 -5.93 -22.78
N ILE A 64 31.64 -5.80 -23.16
CA ILE A 64 32.26 -4.52 -23.46
C ILE A 64 32.27 -4.37 -24.97
N ALA A 65 31.53 -3.41 -25.48
CA ALA A 65 31.30 -3.28 -26.90
C ALA A 65 31.78 -1.92 -27.46
N GLN A 66 31.85 -1.82 -28.74
CA GLN A 66 32.07 -0.56 -29.45
C GLN A 66 30.73 -0.03 -29.99
N ARG A 67 30.58 1.31 -30.01
CA ARG A 67 29.39 1.93 -30.60
C ARG A 67 29.19 1.49 -32.04
N GLY A 68 27.93 1.27 -32.41
CA GLY A 68 27.56 0.78 -33.75
C GLY A 68 27.59 -0.74 -33.91
N THR A 69 28.01 -1.48 -32.88
CA THR A 69 27.87 -2.94 -32.83
C THR A 69 26.43 -3.35 -32.42
N ALA A 70 26.10 -4.65 -32.53
CA ALA A 70 24.79 -5.17 -32.15
C ALA A 70 24.94 -6.42 -31.27
N LEU A 71 24.19 -6.44 -30.16
CA LEU A 71 24.04 -7.59 -29.30
C LEU A 71 22.57 -8.06 -29.35
N LYS A 72 22.36 -9.34 -29.65
CA LYS A 72 21.05 -9.94 -29.68
C LYS A 72 20.93 -11.06 -28.65
N LEU A 73 19.95 -10.97 -27.74
CA LEU A 73 19.60 -12.01 -26.78
C LEU A 73 18.29 -12.66 -27.26
N THR A 74 18.36 -13.94 -27.59
CA THR A 74 17.23 -14.66 -28.21
C THR A 74 16.94 -15.98 -27.51
N GLY A 75 15.73 -16.49 -27.72
CA GLY A 75 15.28 -17.73 -27.07
C GLY A 75 15.25 -17.58 -25.54
N SER A 76 15.69 -18.60 -24.83
CA SER A 76 15.77 -18.63 -23.37
C SER A 76 17.12 -18.13 -22.80
N THR A 77 17.80 -17.24 -23.53
CA THR A 77 19.10 -16.70 -23.11
C THR A 77 19.00 -15.94 -21.79
N VAL A 78 19.97 -16.17 -20.91
CA VAL A 78 20.18 -15.39 -19.68
C VAL A 78 21.57 -14.77 -19.72
N LEU A 79 21.62 -13.44 -19.69
CA LEU A 79 22.86 -12.66 -19.54
C LEU A 79 22.94 -12.08 -18.12
N ASN A 80 23.99 -12.43 -17.38
CA ASN A 80 24.32 -11.88 -16.06
C ASN A 80 25.57 -11.00 -16.18
N GLY A 81 25.40 -9.70 -16.26
CA GLY A 81 26.49 -8.73 -16.43
C GLY A 81 26.02 -7.41 -17.00
N ALA A 82 26.94 -6.44 -17.06
CA ALA A 82 26.69 -5.16 -17.70
C ALA A 82 26.90 -5.24 -19.21
N ILE A 83 26.35 -4.31 -19.96
CA ILE A 83 26.56 -4.09 -21.39
C ILE A 83 26.98 -2.64 -21.57
N ASP A 84 28.09 -2.39 -22.29
CA ASP A 84 28.63 -1.05 -22.52
C ASP A 84 29.44 -0.95 -23.84
N PRO A 85 29.18 0.07 -24.67
CA PRO A 85 27.88 0.48 -25.20
C PRO A 85 27.61 -0.22 -26.54
N THR A 86 26.37 -0.61 -26.82
CA THR A 86 25.98 -1.24 -28.11
C THR A 86 24.49 -1.11 -28.37
N ASN A 87 24.04 -1.52 -29.56
CA ASN A 87 22.60 -1.72 -29.82
C ASN A 87 22.18 -3.08 -29.28
N VAL A 88 21.09 -3.13 -28.55
CA VAL A 88 20.61 -4.37 -27.89
C VAL A 88 19.22 -4.72 -28.36
N THR A 89 19.03 -5.99 -28.75
CA THR A 89 17.72 -6.58 -29.00
C THR A 89 17.48 -7.71 -27.99
N LEU A 90 16.43 -7.58 -27.20
CA LEU A 90 15.95 -8.61 -26.28
C LEU A 90 14.64 -9.19 -26.81
N THR A 91 14.65 -10.44 -27.25
CA THR A 91 13.42 -11.11 -27.70
C THR A 91 12.64 -11.67 -26.51
N SER A 92 11.36 -11.99 -26.72
CA SER A 92 10.55 -12.67 -25.72
C SER A 92 11.21 -13.97 -25.25
N GLY A 93 11.26 -14.18 -23.94
CA GLY A 93 11.96 -15.32 -23.31
C GLY A 93 13.39 -15.06 -22.89
N ALA A 94 14.07 -14.06 -23.46
CA ALA A 94 15.40 -13.67 -23.05
C ALA A 94 15.39 -12.82 -21.76
N THR A 95 16.41 -12.99 -20.95
CA THR A 95 16.58 -12.28 -19.67
C THR A 95 17.96 -11.62 -19.60
N TRP A 96 17.98 -10.36 -19.19
CA TRP A 96 19.20 -9.64 -18.86
C TRP A 96 19.19 -9.21 -17.41
N ASN A 97 20.12 -9.74 -16.62
CA ASN A 97 20.33 -9.39 -15.22
C ASN A 97 21.48 -8.39 -15.09
N ILE A 98 21.21 -7.21 -14.55
CA ILE A 98 22.17 -6.13 -14.33
C ILE A 98 22.54 -6.14 -12.84
N PRO A 99 23.73 -6.65 -12.46
CA PRO A 99 24.12 -6.71 -11.06
C PRO A 99 24.68 -5.37 -10.56
N ASP A 100 24.46 -5.08 -9.27
CA ASP A 100 24.97 -3.85 -8.63
C ASP A 100 26.48 -3.87 -8.32
N ASN A 101 27.17 -4.95 -8.67
CA ASN A 101 28.62 -5.10 -8.56
C ASN A 101 29.32 -5.22 -9.94
N ALA A 102 28.62 -4.90 -11.02
CA ALA A 102 29.22 -4.89 -12.35
C ALA A 102 30.45 -3.97 -12.39
N THR A 103 31.44 -4.34 -13.23
CA THR A 103 32.69 -3.57 -13.34
C THR A 103 32.55 -2.33 -14.21
N VAL A 104 31.53 -2.29 -15.05
CA VAL A 104 31.19 -1.17 -15.93
C VAL A 104 29.71 -0.80 -15.78
N GLN A 105 29.36 0.44 -16.11
CA GLN A 105 27.99 0.88 -16.16
C GLN A 105 27.30 0.30 -17.40
N SER A 106 26.04 -0.12 -17.25
CA SER A 106 25.24 -0.55 -18.40
C SER A 106 24.80 0.66 -19.24
N VAL A 107 25.29 0.72 -20.49
CA VAL A 107 24.99 1.75 -21.48
C VAL A 107 24.55 1.08 -22.79
N VAL A 108 23.45 1.52 -23.34
CA VAL A 108 22.88 1.01 -24.60
C VAL A 108 22.52 2.19 -25.50
N ASP A 109 22.88 2.10 -26.79
CA ASP A 109 22.48 3.11 -27.76
C ASP A 109 21.00 2.91 -28.15
N ASP A 110 20.67 1.85 -28.84
CA ASP A 110 19.30 1.49 -29.19
C ASP A 110 18.89 0.19 -28.49
N LEU A 111 17.86 0.23 -27.67
CA LEU A 111 17.30 -0.92 -26.98
C LEU A 111 15.91 -1.27 -27.53
N SER A 112 15.81 -2.42 -28.21
CA SER A 112 14.54 -3.03 -28.57
C SER A 112 14.24 -4.20 -27.63
N HIS A 113 13.10 -4.17 -26.92
CA HIS A 113 12.96 -5.00 -25.73
C HIS A 113 11.56 -5.61 -25.61
N ALA A 114 11.50 -6.93 -25.82
CA ALA A 114 10.33 -7.78 -25.59
C ALA A 114 10.55 -8.81 -24.47
N GLY A 115 11.77 -8.93 -23.94
CA GLY A 115 12.14 -9.87 -22.87
C GLY A 115 12.07 -9.28 -21.47
N GLN A 116 12.95 -9.75 -20.60
CA GLN A 116 13.01 -9.33 -19.20
C GLN A 116 14.37 -8.70 -18.87
N ILE A 117 14.35 -7.57 -18.21
CA ILE A 117 15.53 -6.92 -17.64
C ILE A 117 15.34 -6.82 -16.14
N HIS A 118 16.32 -7.31 -15.36
CA HIS A 118 16.26 -7.27 -13.90
C HIS A 118 17.49 -6.57 -13.33
N PHE A 119 17.27 -5.57 -12.50
CA PHE A 119 18.31 -5.05 -11.64
C PHE A 119 18.46 -5.97 -10.44
N THR A 120 19.65 -6.53 -10.23
CA THR A 120 19.90 -7.57 -9.24
C THR A 120 20.88 -7.11 -8.16
N SER A 121 20.74 -7.64 -6.95
CA SER A 121 21.66 -7.42 -5.85
C SER A 121 22.68 -8.56 -5.80
N ALA A 122 23.93 -8.23 -6.05
CA ALA A 122 25.07 -9.13 -5.84
C ALA A 122 25.78 -8.83 -4.50
N ARG A 123 25.49 -7.67 -3.89
CA ARG A 123 26.08 -7.23 -2.61
C ARG A 123 25.16 -7.60 -1.46
N THR A 124 25.71 -8.24 -0.44
CA THR A 124 24.97 -8.54 0.79
C THR A 124 24.94 -7.34 1.73
N GLY A 125 23.77 -7.03 2.29
CA GLY A 125 23.61 -6.13 3.42
C GLY A 125 23.48 -4.65 3.13
N LYS A 126 23.73 -4.16 1.89
CA LYS A 126 23.56 -2.75 1.54
C LYS A 126 22.93 -2.58 0.16
N PHE A 127 21.83 -1.82 0.11
CA PHE A 127 21.26 -1.42 -1.16
C PHE A 127 22.15 -0.40 -1.86
N VAL A 128 22.54 -0.70 -3.08
CA VAL A 128 23.27 0.20 -3.98
C VAL A 128 22.42 0.39 -5.23
N PRO A 129 21.91 1.61 -5.49
CA PRO A 129 21.18 1.89 -6.71
C PRO A 129 22.05 1.63 -7.95
N THR A 130 21.45 1.03 -8.95
CA THR A 130 22.09 0.72 -10.23
C THR A 130 21.39 1.49 -11.34
N THR A 131 22.13 1.89 -12.38
CA THR A 131 21.61 2.66 -13.51
C THR A 131 21.81 1.90 -14.80
N LEU A 132 20.75 1.81 -15.62
CA LEU A 132 20.81 1.48 -17.03
C LEU A 132 20.60 2.77 -17.84
N LYS A 133 21.58 3.15 -18.63
CA LYS A 133 21.51 4.30 -19.53
C LYS A 133 21.19 3.83 -20.96
N VAL A 134 20.16 4.42 -21.56
CA VAL A 134 19.71 4.07 -22.92
C VAL A 134 19.49 5.37 -23.70
N LYS A 135 19.95 5.42 -24.95
CA LYS A 135 19.63 6.55 -25.82
C LYS A 135 18.21 6.43 -26.36
N ASN A 136 17.92 5.36 -27.08
CA ASN A 136 16.58 5.10 -27.61
C ASN A 136 16.03 3.77 -27.06
N LEU A 137 14.85 3.81 -26.50
CA LEU A 137 14.11 2.62 -26.01
C LEU A 137 12.87 2.41 -26.87
N ASN A 138 12.77 1.22 -27.46
CA ASN A 138 11.56 0.74 -28.10
C ASN A 138 10.98 -0.43 -27.28
N GLY A 139 9.98 -0.16 -26.46
CA GLY A 139 9.30 -1.15 -25.65
C GLY A 139 8.35 -2.00 -26.49
N GLN A 140 8.53 -3.32 -26.45
CA GLN A 140 7.69 -4.30 -27.15
C GLN A 140 6.95 -5.19 -26.14
N ASN A 141 6.35 -4.57 -25.13
CA ASN A 141 5.74 -5.22 -23.96
C ASN A 141 6.74 -6.01 -23.08
N GLY A 142 8.04 -5.71 -23.19
CA GLY A 142 9.03 -6.26 -22.29
C GLY A 142 8.90 -5.72 -20.87
N THR A 143 9.52 -6.41 -19.92
CA THR A 143 9.48 -6.06 -18.50
C THR A 143 10.83 -5.61 -17.99
N ILE A 144 10.87 -4.50 -17.26
CA ILE A 144 12.05 -4.05 -16.50
C ILE A 144 11.71 -4.09 -15.02
N SER A 145 12.44 -4.89 -14.24
CA SER A 145 12.28 -4.99 -12.78
C SER A 145 13.30 -4.09 -12.09
N LEU A 146 12.83 -3.03 -11.45
CA LEU A 146 13.62 -2.03 -10.72
C LEU A 146 13.47 -2.26 -9.22
N ARG A 147 14.60 -2.25 -8.49
CA ARG A 147 14.60 -2.31 -7.03
C ARG A 147 14.35 -0.90 -6.48
N VAL A 148 13.45 -0.80 -5.50
CA VAL A 148 13.06 0.46 -4.86
C VAL A 148 13.12 0.31 -3.34
N ARG A 149 13.57 1.35 -2.64
CA ARG A 149 13.60 1.50 -1.17
C ARG A 149 12.66 2.61 -0.73
N PRO A 150 11.35 2.35 -0.63
CA PRO A 150 10.38 3.36 -0.21
C PRO A 150 10.58 3.84 1.24
N ASP A 151 11.39 3.13 2.01
CA ASP A 151 11.80 3.43 3.39
C ASP A 151 13.02 4.37 3.48
N MET A 152 13.57 4.83 2.34
CA MET A 152 14.69 5.75 2.27
C MET A 152 14.30 7.06 1.57
N ALA A 153 14.79 8.19 2.10
CA ALA A 153 14.53 9.50 1.52
C ALA A 153 15.36 9.80 0.26
N GLN A 154 16.54 9.20 0.11
CA GLN A 154 17.48 9.42 -1.00
C GLN A 154 18.15 8.12 -1.41
N ASN A 155 18.67 8.08 -2.64
CA ASN A 155 19.31 6.90 -3.22
C ASN A 155 18.43 5.64 -3.07
N ASN A 156 17.16 5.81 -3.38
CA ASN A 156 16.09 4.92 -3.01
C ASN A 156 15.53 4.08 -4.16
N ALA A 157 16.14 4.14 -5.36
CA ALA A 157 15.70 3.33 -6.49
C ALA A 157 16.83 3.08 -7.49
N ASP A 158 16.78 1.91 -8.14
CA ASP A 158 17.43 1.72 -9.42
C ASP A 158 16.83 2.66 -10.46
N ARG A 159 17.58 3.01 -11.50
CA ARG A 159 17.16 4.03 -12.45
C ARG A 159 17.39 3.61 -13.90
N LEU A 160 16.36 3.78 -14.72
CA LEU A 160 16.48 3.80 -16.16
C LEU A 160 16.68 5.25 -16.60
N VAL A 161 17.75 5.53 -17.34
CA VAL A 161 18.06 6.88 -17.85
C VAL A 161 17.91 6.89 -19.36
N ILE A 162 17.05 7.75 -19.90
CA ILE A 162 16.93 8.03 -21.33
C ILE A 162 17.77 9.28 -21.61
N ASP A 163 18.84 9.11 -22.40
CA ASP A 163 19.87 10.14 -22.60
C ASP A 163 19.90 10.65 -24.05
N GLY A 164 19.33 11.82 -24.27
CA GLY A 164 19.34 12.54 -25.55
C GLY A 164 18.52 11.93 -26.69
N GLY A 165 17.76 10.87 -26.40
CA GLY A 165 16.94 10.16 -27.39
C GLY A 165 15.46 10.07 -26.97
N ARG A 166 14.84 8.94 -27.25
CA ARG A 166 13.41 8.77 -26.94
C ARG A 166 13.07 7.38 -26.37
N ALA A 167 12.04 7.35 -25.53
CA ALA A 167 11.38 6.10 -25.13
C ALA A 167 9.99 6.03 -25.79
N THR A 168 9.77 4.94 -26.53
CA THR A 168 8.56 4.70 -27.32
C THR A 168 8.02 3.30 -27.06
N GLY A 169 6.81 3.04 -27.56
CA GLY A 169 6.17 1.75 -27.40
C GLY A 169 5.69 1.53 -25.96
N LYS A 170 5.81 0.29 -25.44
CA LYS A 170 5.30 -0.07 -24.12
C LYS A 170 6.28 -0.94 -23.36
N THR A 171 6.76 -0.45 -22.22
CA THR A 171 7.60 -1.19 -21.27
C THR A 171 6.87 -1.34 -19.94
N ILE A 172 6.84 -2.55 -19.40
CA ILE A 172 6.25 -2.86 -18.10
C ILE A 172 7.32 -2.68 -17.02
N LEU A 173 7.10 -1.77 -16.07
CA LEU A 173 7.97 -1.60 -14.91
C LEU A 173 7.45 -2.42 -13.73
N ASN A 174 8.19 -3.46 -13.36
CA ASN A 174 7.97 -4.21 -12.13
C ASN A 174 8.81 -3.59 -11.00
N LEU A 175 8.15 -3.18 -9.94
CA LEU A 175 8.76 -2.49 -8.81
C LEU A 175 9.01 -3.48 -7.68
N VAL A 176 10.27 -3.73 -7.36
CA VAL A 176 10.67 -4.68 -6.31
C VAL A 176 11.04 -3.91 -5.06
N ASN A 177 10.28 -4.09 -3.98
CA ASN A 177 10.62 -3.49 -2.70
C ASN A 177 11.91 -4.16 -2.16
N ALA A 178 13.01 -3.43 -2.20
CA ALA A 178 14.32 -3.85 -1.67
C ALA A 178 14.55 -3.40 -0.21
N GLY A 179 13.52 -2.82 0.42
CA GLY A 179 13.56 -2.31 1.78
C GLY A 179 12.66 -3.07 2.74
N ASN A 180 12.40 -2.44 3.88
CA ASN A 180 11.45 -2.96 4.84
C ASN A 180 10.01 -2.63 4.40
N SER A 181 9.22 -3.64 4.13
CA SER A 181 7.81 -3.46 3.72
C SER A 181 6.92 -2.80 4.78
N ALA A 182 7.35 -2.84 6.05
CA ALA A 182 6.63 -2.20 7.16
C ALA A 182 6.96 -0.70 7.33
N SER A 183 7.96 -0.16 6.61
CA SER A 183 8.53 1.18 6.84
C SER A 183 8.54 2.01 5.56
N GLY A 184 7.39 2.28 4.96
CA GLY A 184 7.28 3.21 3.83
C GLY A 184 7.23 4.67 4.28
N LEU A 185 7.80 5.57 3.48
CA LEU A 185 7.73 7.01 3.66
C LEU A 185 6.76 7.63 2.66
N ALA A 186 6.02 8.66 3.09
CA ALA A 186 5.31 9.52 2.14
C ALA A 186 6.30 10.15 1.18
N THR A 187 5.96 10.21 -0.09
CA THR A 187 6.78 10.90 -1.09
C THR A 187 6.61 12.41 -0.98
N SER A 188 7.68 13.14 -1.23
CA SER A 188 7.68 14.61 -1.28
C SER A 188 8.16 15.09 -2.66
N GLY A 189 7.77 16.30 -3.05
CA GLY A 189 8.13 16.88 -4.32
C GLY A 189 7.64 16.05 -5.50
N LYS A 190 8.52 15.67 -6.41
CA LYS A 190 8.16 14.85 -7.58
C LYS A 190 8.01 13.35 -7.27
N GLY A 191 8.47 12.88 -6.10
CA GLY A 191 8.45 11.47 -5.72
C GLY A 191 9.77 10.74 -5.92
N ILE A 192 9.74 9.40 -5.97
CA ILE A 192 10.90 8.53 -6.21
C ILE A 192 11.10 8.39 -7.71
N GLN A 193 12.20 8.92 -8.24
CA GLN A 193 12.51 8.85 -9.67
C GLN A 193 12.98 7.45 -10.05
N VAL A 194 12.30 6.82 -11.00
CA VAL A 194 12.63 5.48 -11.54
C VAL A 194 13.00 5.52 -13.03
N VAL A 195 12.47 6.49 -13.79
CA VAL A 195 12.92 6.80 -15.15
C VAL A 195 13.31 8.27 -15.21
N GLU A 196 14.51 8.54 -15.69
CA GLU A 196 15.05 9.89 -15.83
C GLU A 196 15.29 10.22 -17.30
N ALA A 197 14.74 11.33 -17.77
CA ALA A 197 14.98 11.85 -19.11
C ALA A 197 15.95 13.03 -19.00
N ILE A 198 17.10 12.92 -19.70
CA ILE A 198 18.16 13.94 -19.69
C ILE A 198 18.56 14.35 -21.09
N ASN A 199 19.27 15.48 -21.22
CA ASN A 199 19.83 15.97 -22.48
C ASN A 199 18.81 16.10 -23.61
N GLY A 200 17.57 16.58 -23.27
CA GLY A 200 16.50 16.72 -24.24
C GLY A 200 15.80 15.43 -24.64
N ALA A 201 15.97 14.38 -23.89
CA ALA A 201 15.26 13.14 -24.12
C ALA A 201 13.76 13.28 -23.91
N THR A 202 12.97 12.50 -24.64
CA THR A 202 11.51 12.47 -24.55
C THR A 202 10.98 11.08 -24.25
N THR A 203 9.85 11.01 -23.55
CA THR A 203 9.17 9.74 -23.30
C THR A 203 7.70 9.87 -23.76
N GLU A 204 7.19 8.88 -24.49
CA GLU A 204 5.77 8.83 -24.83
C GLU A 204 4.93 8.63 -23.56
N GLU A 205 3.71 9.15 -23.52
CA GLU A 205 2.80 9.07 -22.37
C GLU A 205 2.51 7.62 -21.93
N GLY A 206 2.47 6.68 -22.87
CA GLY A 206 2.27 5.25 -22.62
C GLY A 206 3.54 4.41 -22.62
N ALA A 207 4.74 5.02 -22.69
CA ALA A 207 5.99 4.29 -22.81
C ALA A 207 6.27 3.39 -21.60
N PHE A 208 5.83 3.78 -20.42
CA PHE A 208 6.01 2.99 -19.20
C PHE A 208 4.68 2.79 -18.48
N ILE A 209 4.44 1.56 -18.05
CA ILE A 209 3.30 1.18 -17.23
C ILE A 209 3.78 0.41 -16.00
N GLN A 210 3.11 0.62 -14.88
CA GLN A 210 3.39 -0.13 -13.68
C GLN A 210 2.82 -1.56 -13.79
N GLY A 211 3.68 -2.56 -13.63
CA GLY A 211 3.30 -3.97 -13.76
C GLY A 211 2.75 -4.60 -12.48
N ASN A 212 3.10 -4.06 -11.33
CA ASN A 212 2.68 -4.58 -10.03
C ASN A 212 2.44 -3.46 -9.02
N LYS A 213 1.65 -3.74 -7.99
CA LYS A 213 1.49 -2.80 -6.87
C LYS A 213 2.77 -2.75 -6.02
N LEU A 214 3.25 -1.55 -5.72
CA LEU A 214 4.31 -1.33 -4.74
C LEU A 214 3.70 -0.77 -3.46
N GLN A 215 3.87 -1.48 -2.36
CA GLN A 215 3.34 -1.11 -1.05
C GLN A 215 4.46 -1.14 -0.01
N ALA A 216 4.53 -0.11 0.85
CA ALA A 216 5.40 -0.08 2.01
C ALA A 216 4.81 0.83 3.09
N GLY A 217 4.91 0.40 4.36
CA GLY A 217 4.26 1.09 5.47
C GLY A 217 2.76 1.25 5.22
N ALA A 218 2.27 2.48 5.35
CA ALA A 218 0.86 2.83 5.13
C ALA A 218 0.54 3.19 3.66
N PHE A 219 1.53 3.19 2.74
CA PHE A 219 1.40 3.80 1.43
C PHE A 219 1.37 2.80 0.28
N ASN A 220 0.60 3.17 -0.76
CA ASN A 220 0.72 2.66 -2.11
C ASN A 220 1.56 3.65 -2.92
N TYR A 221 2.38 3.14 -3.84
CA TYR A 221 3.18 3.97 -4.73
C TYR A 221 2.75 3.73 -6.17
N SER A 222 2.31 4.78 -6.83
CA SER A 222 1.86 4.75 -8.22
C SER A 222 2.85 5.46 -9.14
N LEU A 223 3.03 4.91 -10.35
CA LEU A 223 3.92 5.46 -11.36
C LEU A 223 3.24 6.62 -12.10
N ASN A 224 3.91 7.76 -12.15
CA ASN A 224 3.41 8.96 -12.80
C ASN A 224 4.50 9.60 -13.67
N ARG A 225 4.13 10.01 -14.89
CA ARG A 225 4.97 10.85 -15.74
C ARG A 225 4.86 12.31 -15.30
N ASP A 226 5.97 13.03 -15.34
CA ASP A 226 6.01 14.45 -15.02
C ASP A 226 6.31 15.29 -16.29
N SER A 227 6.17 16.60 -16.19
CA SER A 227 6.43 17.56 -17.28
C SER A 227 7.89 17.59 -17.75
N ASP A 228 8.82 17.03 -16.98
CA ASP A 228 10.23 16.87 -17.34
C ASP A 228 10.53 15.57 -18.12
N GLU A 229 9.49 14.91 -18.65
CA GLU A 229 9.60 13.63 -19.38
C GLU A 229 10.01 12.44 -18.51
N SER A 230 10.33 12.67 -17.22
CA SER A 230 10.74 11.64 -16.27
C SER A 230 9.55 11.00 -15.58
N TRP A 231 9.77 9.82 -14.99
CA TRP A 231 8.72 9.05 -14.33
C TRP A 231 9.07 8.80 -12.86
N TYR A 232 8.08 9.06 -12.02
CA TYR A 232 8.22 9.06 -10.56
C TYR A 232 7.17 8.17 -9.90
N LEU A 233 7.54 7.55 -8.81
CA LEU A 233 6.59 6.89 -7.91
C LEU A 233 6.12 7.89 -6.87
N ARG A 234 4.80 8.03 -6.73
CA ARG A 234 4.15 8.95 -5.80
C ARG A 234 3.21 8.19 -4.88
N SER A 235 3.20 8.60 -3.61
CA SER A 235 2.30 8.08 -2.57
C SER A 235 1.19 9.07 -2.18
N GLU A 236 1.01 10.14 -2.93
CA GLU A 236 0.00 11.16 -2.64
C GLU A 236 -1.40 10.56 -2.66
N ASN A 237 -2.12 10.72 -1.54
CA ASN A 237 -3.49 10.23 -1.34
C ASN A 237 -3.70 8.73 -1.60
N ALA A 238 -2.64 7.94 -1.57
CA ALA A 238 -2.67 6.52 -1.86
C ALA A 238 -2.28 5.71 -0.62
N TYR A 239 -3.17 5.67 0.37
CA TYR A 239 -3.02 4.75 1.48
C TYR A 239 -3.37 3.32 1.06
N ARG A 240 -2.82 2.35 1.79
CA ARG A 240 -3.24 0.95 1.66
C ARG A 240 -4.67 0.82 2.21
N ALA A 241 -5.47 -0.07 1.60
CA ALA A 241 -6.86 -0.28 1.99
C ALA A 241 -7.05 -0.64 3.47
N GLU A 242 -6.01 -1.16 4.14
CA GLU A 242 -6.05 -1.47 5.57
C GLU A 242 -6.03 -0.22 6.46
N VAL A 243 -5.49 0.91 5.99
CA VAL A 243 -5.37 2.16 6.78
C VAL A 243 -6.74 2.73 7.14
N PRO A 244 -7.69 2.95 6.20
CA PRO A 244 -9.04 3.37 6.53
C PRO A 244 -9.75 2.38 7.45
N LEU A 245 -9.52 1.08 7.31
CA LEU A 245 -10.11 0.08 8.21
C LEU A 245 -9.64 0.26 9.66
N TYR A 246 -8.33 0.45 9.88
CA TYR A 246 -7.78 0.64 11.23
C TYR A 246 -8.28 1.95 11.87
N ALA A 247 -8.37 3.02 11.08
CA ALA A 247 -8.91 4.29 11.55
C ALA A 247 -10.40 4.16 11.93
N SER A 248 -11.18 3.41 11.17
CA SER A 248 -12.60 3.17 11.43
C SER A 248 -12.87 2.31 12.67
N MET A 249 -11.96 1.40 13.06
CA MET A 249 -12.15 0.52 14.22
C MET A 249 -12.39 1.32 15.51
N LEU A 250 -11.57 2.34 15.76
CA LEU A 250 -11.71 3.15 16.97
C LEU A 250 -13.02 3.93 16.95
N THR A 251 -13.34 4.57 15.84
CA THR A 251 -14.57 5.36 15.69
C THR A 251 -15.81 4.48 15.88
N GLN A 252 -15.85 3.30 15.27
CA GLN A 252 -16.95 2.34 15.41
C GLN A 252 -17.14 1.91 16.86
N ALA A 253 -16.08 1.65 17.61
CA ALA A 253 -16.16 1.30 19.03
C ALA A 253 -16.73 2.44 19.85
N MET A 254 -16.23 3.67 19.63
CA MET A 254 -16.70 4.85 20.35
C MET A 254 -18.16 5.16 20.06
N ASP A 255 -18.62 5.00 18.82
CA ASP A 255 -20.01 5.21 18.44
C ASP A 255 -20.93 4.16 19.06
N TYR A 256 -20.53 2.88 19.04
CA TYR A 256 -21.26 1.81 19.68
C TYR A 256 -21.46 2.10 21.18
N ASP A 257 -20.37 2.46 21.87
CA ASP A 257 -20.43 2.78 23.30
C ASP A 257 -21.35 3.96 23.61
N ARG A 258 -21.30 5.01 22.79
CA ARG A 258 -22.13 6.20 22.90
C ARG A 258 -23.60 5.88 22.68
N ILE A 259 -23.92 5.07 21.67
CA ILE A 259 -25.30 4.64 21.38
C ILE A 259 -25.82 3.78 22.51
N LEU A 260 -25.03 2.83 23.03
CA LEU A 260 -25.46 1.97 24.14
C LEU A 260 -25.74 2.80 25.41
N ALA A 261 -24.87 3.74 25.76
CA ALA A 261 -25.08 4.63 26.91
C ALA A 261 -26.29 5.56 26.72
N GLY A 262 -26.41 6.20 25.53
CA GLY A 262 -27.48 7.15 25.22
C GLY A 262 -28.87 6.52 25.07
N SER A 263 -28.94 5.21 24.81
CA SER A 263 -30.24 4.51 24.70
C SER A 263 -31.05 4.43 26.00
N ARG A 264 -30.46 4.86 27.12
CA ARG A 264 -31.14 4.93 28.43
C ARG A 264 -32.04 6.16 28.59
N SER A 265 -31.63 7.30 28.06
CA SER A 265 -32.25 8.60 28.34
C SER A 265 -33.74 8.71 27.97
N HIS A 266 -34.28 7.80 27.17
CA HIS A 266 -35.67 7.81 26.74
C HIS A 266 -36.63 6.94 27.60
N GLN A 267 -36.15 6.36 28.70
CA GLN A 267 -36.95 5.43 29.51
C GLN A 267 -37.44 6.04 30.82
N THR A 268 -37.62 7.33 30.89
CA THR A 268 -38.31 7.98 32.00
C THR A 268 -39.83 7.72 31.86
N GLY A 269 -40.33 6.67 32.47
CA GLY A 269 -41.80 6.49 32.39
C GLY A 269 -42.42 5.22 32.90
N VAL A 270 -41.78 4.46 33.79
CA VAL A 270 -42.50 3.42 34.52
C VAL A 270 -42.42 3.71 36.01
N SER A 271 -43.44 4.38 36.49
CA SER A 271 -43.70 4.56 37.93
C SER A 271 -44.11 3.22 38.54
N GLY A 272 -43.14 2.51 39.14
CA GLY A 272 -43.41 1.37 39.99
C GLY A 272 -42.70 1.56 41.33
N GLU A 273 -43.34 1.28 42.44
CA GLU A 273 -42.76 1.42 43.79
C GLU A 273 -41.64 0.42 44.10
N ASN A 274 -41.38 -0.53 43.19
CA ASN A 274 -40.38 -1.59 43.37
C ASN A 274 -39.23 -1.50 42.36
N ASN A 275 -38.06 -1.99 42.77
CA ASN A 275 -36.91 -2.17 41.89
C ASN A 275 -37.31 -2.93 40.62
N SER A 276 -37.01 -2.39 39.47
CA SER A 276 -37.35 -3.00 38.18
C SER A 276 -36.16 -3.64 37.49
N VAL A 277 -36.42 -4.77 36.86
CA VAL A 277 -35.47 -5.39 35.90
C VAL A 277 -36.04 -5.18 34.51
N ARG A 278 -35.22 -4.66 33.61
CA ARG A 278 -35.62 -4.36 32.23
C ARG A 278 -34.71 -5.05 31.24
N LEU A 279 -35.28 -5.66 30.22
CA LEU A 279 -34.57 -6.17 29.05
C LEU A 279 -34.92 -5.28 27.85
N SER A 280 -33.91 -4.82 27.16
CA SER A 280 -34.09 -4.05 25.93
C SER A 280 -33.26 -4.64 24.79
N ILE A 281 -33.83 -4.59 23.59
CA ILE A 281 -33.14 -4.97 22.33
C ILE A 281 -33.23 -3.76 21.44
N GLN A 282 -32.08 -3.35 20.92
CA GLN A 282 -32.00 -2.21 20.00
C GLN A 282 -31.07 -2.55 18.82
N GLY A 283 -31.44 -2.02 17.66
CA GLY A 283 -30.62 -2.06 16.45
C GLY A 283 -30.83 -0.80 15.63
N GLY A 284 -29.87 -0.50 14.79
CA GLY A 284 -29.91 0.68 13.96
C GLY A 284 -28.76 0.74 12.97
N HIS A 285 -28.63 1.90 12.35
CA HIS A 285 -27.59 2.19 11.37
C HIS A 285 -26.41 2.91 12.04
N LEU A 286 -25.20 2.53 11.62
CA LEU A 286 -23.94 3.21 11.90
C LEU A 286 -23.35 3.72 10.61
N GLY A 287 -22.85 4.95 10.58
CA GLY A 287 -22.17 5.47 9.39
C GLY A 287 -21.56 6.83 9.63
N HIS A 288 -20.51 7.06 8.84
CA HIS A 288 -19.84 8.34 8.76
C HIS A 288 -19.70 8.76 7.30
N ASP A 289 -20.05 10.01 7.01
CA ASP A 289 -19.80 10.61 5.71
C ASP A 289 -18.38 11.22 5.69
N ASN A 290 -17.66 10.99 4.60
CA ASN A 290 -16.31 11.49 4.46
C ASN A 290 -16.30 12.86 3.75
N ASN A 291 -16.00 13.92 4.49
CA ASN A 291 -15.86 15.27 3.93
C ASN A 291 -14.40 15.68 3.65
N GLY A 292 -13.46 14.77 3.56
CA GLY A 292 -12.06 15.19 3.34
C GLY A 292 -10.99 14.12 3.25
N GLY A 293 -11.32 12.86 3.47
CA GLY A 293 -10.37 11.73 3.46
C GLY A 293 -9.43 11.68 4.67
N ILE A 294 -8.79 10.52 4.87
CA ILE A 294 -7.85 10.27 5.97
C ILE A 294 -6.65 11.19 5.89
N ALA A 295 -6.17 11.49 4.69
CA ALA A 295 -5.04 12.39 4.45
C ALA A 295 -5.26 13.80 5.01
N ARG A 296 -6.53 14.21 5.21
CA ARG A 296 -6.92 15.48 5.83
C ARG A 296 -7.37 15.35 7.28
N GLY A 297 -7.16 14.19 7.90
CA GLY A 297 -7.53 13.90 9.28
C GLY A 297 -9.03 13.62 9.49
N ALA A 298 -9.78 13.35 8.42
CA ALA A 298 -11.18 12.98 8.52
C ALA A 298 -11.34 11.49 8.83
N THR A 299 -12.48 11.14 9.45
CA THR A 299 -12.89 9.75 9.62
C THR A 299 -13.21 9.13 8.26
N PRO A 300 -12.81 7.90 7.97
CA PRO A 300 -13.15 7.24 6.72
C PRO A 300 -14.68 7.12 6.55
N GLU A 301 -15.14 7.25 5.31
CA GLU A 301 -16.55 6.98 5.00
C GLU A 301 -16.88 5.53 5.32
N SER A 302 -17.94 5.33 6.09
CA SER A 302 -18.38 4.01 6.50
C SER A 302 -19.90 3.94 6.63
N SER A 303 -20.44 2.76 6.40
CA SER A 303 -21.88 2.51 6.47
C SER A 303 -22.15 1.08 6.91
N GLY A 304 -23.07 0.91 7.85
CA GLY A 304 -23.40 -0.42 8.36
C GLY A 304 -24.46 -0.41 9.43
N SER A 305 -24.44 -1.40 10.30
CA SER A 305 -25.46 -1.60 11.31
C SER A 305 -24.87 -2.01 12.65
N TYR A 306 -25.64 -1.78 13.69
CA TYR A 306 -25.39 -2.29 15.04
C TYR A 306 -26.64 -2.94 15.62
N GLY A 307 -26.44 -3.79 16.62
CA GLY A 307 -27.50 -4.31 17.47
C GLY A 307 -26.95 -4.76 18.81
N PHE A 308 -27.75 -4.60 19.87
CA PHE A 308 -27.39 -5.09 21.18
C PHE A 308 -28.62 -5.52 21.97
N VAL A 309 -28.36 -6.35 22.97
CA VAL A 309 -29.31 -6.72 24.05
C VAL A 309 -28.74 -6.16 25.35
N ARG A 310 -29.56 -5.48 26.13
CA ARG A 310 -29.19 -4.90 27.41
C ARG A 310 -30.16 -5.37 28.50
N LEU A 311 -29.61 -5.87 29.59
CA LEU A 311 -30.33 -6.18 30.83
C LEU A 311 -29.89 -5.16 31.88
N GLU A 312 -30.87 -4.48 32.49
CA GLU A 312 -30.61 -3.49 33.54
C GLU A 312 -31.48 -3.75 34.77
N SER A 313 -30.97 -3.36 35.95
CA SER A 313 -31.68 -3.51 37.23
C SER A 313 -31.49 -2.28 38.09
N ASP A 314 -32.60 -1.74 38.57
CA ASP A 314 -32.58 -0.72 39.62
C ASP A 314 -32.11 -1.36 40.94
N LEU A 315 -31.14 -0.77 41.58
CA LEU A 315 -30.61 -1.20 42.87
C LEU A 315 -31.21 -0.41 44.04
N LEU A 316 -31.46 0.86 43.83
CA LEU A 316 -32.03 1.76 44.82
C LEU A 316 -32.96 2.76 44.13
N ARG A 317 -34.14 2.90 44.71
CA ARG A 317 -35.07 3.97 44.36
C ARG A 317 -35.54 4.61 45.67
N THR A 318 -35.36 5.91 45.82
CA THR A 318 -35.72 6.65 47.04
C THR A 318 -36.05 8.10 46.72
N GLU A 319 -36.79 8.74 47.59
CA GLU A 319 -37.05 10.18 47.56
C GLU A 319 -36.39 10.84 48.75
N VAL A 320 -35.62 11.90 48.48
CA VAL A 320 -34.95 12.69 49.51
C VAL A 320 -35.07 14.17 49.16
N ALA A 321 -35.66 14.96 50.08
CA ALA A 321 -35.76 16.41 49.95
C ALA A 321 -36.38 16.92 48.64
N GLY A 322 -37.42 16.24 48.13
CA GLY A 322 -38.12 16.60 46.88
C GLY A 322 -37.36 16.18 45.60
N MET A 323 -36.36 15.33 45.75
CA MET A 323 -35.61 14.71 44.64
C MET A 323 -35.90 13.21 44.63
N SER A 324 -36.31 12.67 43.47
CA SER A 324 -36.37 11.24 43.23
C SER A 324 -35.01 10.77 42.73
N LEU A 325 -34.40 9.82 43.43
CA LEU A 325 -33.13 9.22 43.09
C LEU A 325 -33.35 7.76 42.66
N THR A 326 -32.89 7.39 41.50
CA THR A 326 -32.83 5.99 41.05
C THR A 326 -31.38 5.65 40.68
N THR A 327 -30.83 4.59 41.23
CA THR A 327 -29.53 4.06 40.83
C THR A 327 -29.67 2.61 40.41
N GLY A 328 -28.78 2.17 39.52
CA GLY A 328 -28.80 0.80 39.05
C GLY A 328 -27.56 0.43 38.23
N VAL A 329 -27.60 -0.79 37.77
CA VAL A 329 -26.53 -1.38 36.93
C VAL A 329 -27.11 -2.01 35.68
N TYR A 330 -26.28 -2.16 34.66
CA TYR A 330 -26.68 -2.89 33.48
C TYR A 330 -25.52 -3.68 32.89
N GLY A 331 -25.85 -4.76 32.18
CA GLY A 331 -24.97 -5.49 31.31
C GLY A 331 -25.53 -5.52 29.90
N ALA A 332 -24.68 -5.44 28.90
CA ALA A 332 -25.06 -5.51 27.49
C ALA A 332 -24.11 -6.35 26.68
N ALA A 333 -24.64 -6.99 25.63
CA ALA A 333 -23.85 -7.66 24.60
C ALA A 333 -24.42 -7.28 23.24
N GLY A 334 -23.52 -7.02 22.29
CA GLY A 334 -23.93 -6.61 20.98
C GLY A 334 -22.88 -6.80 19.91
N HIS A 335 -23.31 -6.50 18.70
CA HIS A 335 -22.51 -6.62 17.49
C HIS A 335 -22.69 -5.38 16.61
N SER A 336 -21.63 -4.98 15.94
CA SER A 336 -21.72 -3.98 14.87
C SER A 336 -20.87 -4.39 13.67
N SER A 337 -21.27 -3.97 12.48
CA SER A 337 -20.56 -4.25 11.23
C SER A 337 -20.71 -3.06 10.29
N VAL A 338 -19.58 -2.52 9.82
CA VAL A 338 -19.56 -1.43 8.85
C VAL A 338 -18.68 -1.77 7.66
N ASP A 339 -19.11 -1.42 6.45
CA ASP A 339 -18.29 -1.37 5.27
C ASP A 339 -17.61 0.00 5.20
N VAL A 340 -16.32 0.00 4.93
CA VAL A 340 -15.46 1.18 4.92
C VAL A 340 -14.99 1.44 3.51
N LYS A 341 -14.97 2.70 3.09
CA LYS A 341 -14.43 3.15 1.82
C LYS A 341 -13.05 3.76 1.95
N ASP A 342 -12.27 3.66 0.88
CA ASP A 342 -11.01 4.36 0.71
C ASP A 342 -11.25 5.81 0.26
N ASP A 343 -10.20 6.62 0.23
CA ASP A 343 -10.27 8.04 -0.16
C ASP A 343 -10.71 8.24 -1.62
N ASP A 344 -10.54 7.24 -2.48
CA ASP A 344 -11.02 7.23 -3.87
C ASP A 344 -12.49 6.79 -4.01
N GLY A 345 -13.17 6.47 -2.90
CA GLY A 345 -14.53 5.95 -2.87
C GLY A 345 -14.65 4.44 -3.13
N SER A 346 -13.57 3.75 -3.42
CA SER A 346 -13.57 2.29 -3.56
C SER A 346 -13.76 1.61 -2.20
N ARG A 347 -14.17 0.34 -2.23
CA ARG A 347 -14.35 -0.42 -0.99
C ARG A 347 -13.00 -0.82 -0.40
N ALA A 348 -12.67 -0.29 0.78
CA ALA A 348 -11.49 -0.70 1.55
C ALA A 348 -11.68 -2.07 2.23
N GLY A 349 -12.88 -2.33 2.76
CA GLY A 349 -13.22 -3.58 3.42
C GLY A 349 -14.34 -3.44 4.44
N THR A 350 -14.39 -4.37 5.39
CA THR A 350 -15.41 -4.42 6.44
C THR A 350 -14.75 -4.47 7.81
N VAL A 351 -15.28 -3.71 8.77
CA VAL A 351 -14.96 -3.81 10.20
C VAL A 351 -16.16 -4.37 10.95
N ARG A 352 -15.92 -5.41 11.75
CA ARG A 352 -16.89 -6.04 12.65
C ARG A 352 -16.41 -5.91 14.07
N ASP A 353 -17.34 -5.70 15.00
CA ASP A 353 -17.05 -5.63 16.43
C ASP A 353 -18.10 -6.41 17.22
N ASP A 354 -17.63 -7.31 18.09
CA ASP A 354 -18.41 -7.97 19.12
C ASP A 354 -18.07 -7.32 20.46
N ALA A 355 -19.06 -6.73 21.10
CA ALA A 355 -18.88 -5.93 22.31
C ALA A 355 -19.66 -6.47 23.49
N GLY A 356 -19.02 -6.45 24.66
CA GLY A 356 -19.65 -6.75 25.95
C GLY A 356 -19.41 -5.62 26.94
N SER A 357 -20.47 -5.08 27.51
CA SER A 357 -20.45 -3.87 28.33
C SER A 357 -21.07 -4.10 29.72
N LEU A 358 -20.47 -3.41 30.70
CA LEU A 358 -21.05 -3.28 32.05
C LEU A 358 -21.10 -1.80 32.39
N GLY A 359 -22.21 -1.37 33.00
CA GLY A 359 -22.37 0.03 33.36
C GLY A 359 -23.19 0.20 34.62
N GLY A 360 -23.04 1.38 35.20
CA GLY A 360 -23.87 1.87 36.31
C GLY A 360 -24.50 3.19 35.93
N TYR A 361 -25.61 3.49 36.54
CA TYR A 361 -26.36 4.72 36.31
C TYR A 361 -26.96 5.31 37.58
N MET A 362 -27.15 6.62 37.53
CA MET A 362 -27.83 7.38 38.55
C MET A 362 -28.73 8.41 37.86
N ASN A 363 -30.04 8.34 38.13
CA ASN A 363 -31.00 9.32 37.69
C ASN A 363 -31.51 10.12 38.91
N LEU A 364 -31.51 11.45 38.78
CA LEU A 364 -32.03 12.41 39.74
C LEU A 364 -33.14 13.20 39.06
N THR A 365 -34.30 13.27 39.68
CA THR A 365 -35.43 14.05 39.17
C THR A 365 -36.01 14.90 40.28
N HIS A 366 -36.09 16.21 40.07
CA HIS A 366 -36.75 17.12 40.99
C HIS A 366 -38.28 17.03 40.80
N THR A 367 -38.99 16.62 41.84
CA THR A 367 -40.40 16.20 41.75
C THR A 367 -41.34 17.34 41.39
N SER A 368 -41.03 18.59 41.75
CA SER A 368 -41.93 19.73 41.51
C SER A 368 -41.67 20.42 40.15
N SER A 369 -40.45 20.50 39.68
CA SER A 369 -40.13 21.17 38.41
C SER A 369 -39.95 20.21 37.23
N GLY A 370 -39.79 18.91 37.51
CA GLY A 370 -39.42 17.93 36.48
C GLY A 370 -37.99 18.00 35.98
N LEU A 371 -37.15 18.92 36.50
CA LEU A 371 -35.74 18.96 36.16
C LEU A 371 -35.08 17.63 36.50
N TRP A 372 -34.40 17.05 35.55
CA TRP A 372 -33.72 15.76 35.76
C TRP A 372 -32.26 15.78 35.31
N ALA A 373 -31.49 14.89 35.89
CA ALA A 373 -30.11 14.60 35.47
C ALA A 373 -29.89 13.09 35.44
N ASP A 374 -29.29 12.58 34.40
CA ASP A 374 -28.88 11.19 34.24
C ASP A 374 -27.37 11.09 34.13
N ILE A 375 -26.74 10.27 34.96
CA ILE A 375 -25.33 10.01 35.00
C ILE A 375 -25.12 8.55 34.67
N VAL A 376 -24.24 8.27 33.69
CA VAL A 376 -23.88 6.92 33.26
C VAL A 376 -22.36 6.76 33.29
N ALA A 377 -21.90 5.63 33.81
CA ALA A 377 -20.52 5.18 33.71
C ALA A 377 -20.53 3.77 33.14
N GLN A 378 -19.73 3.54 32.09
CA GLN A 378 -19.70 2.29 31.33
C GLN A 378 -18.29 1.87 31.03
N GLY A 379 -18.03 0.57 31.13
CA GLY A 379 -16.83 -0.07 30.59
C GLY A 379 -17.23 -1.13 29.56
N THR A 380 -16.57 -1.12 28.41
CA THR A 380 -16.84 -2.05 27.30
C THR A 380 -15.56 -2.79 26.89
N ARG A 381 -15.73 -4.05 26.55
CA ARG A 381 -14.68 -4.87 25.92
C ARG A 381 -15.08 -5.15 24.48
N HIS A 382 -14.20 -4.77 23.55
CA HIS A 382 -14.38 -4.94 22.13
C HIS A 382 -13.53 -6.07 21.57
N SER A 383 -14.07 -6.85 20.64
CA SER A 383 -13.36 -7.85 19.85
C SER A 383 -13.60 -7.59 18.38
N MET A 384 -12.65 -6.90 17.77
CA MET A 384 -12.78 -6.38 16.42
C MET A 384 -12.09 -7.25 15.39
N LYS A 385 -12.69 -7.34 14.22
CA LYS A 385 -12.12 -7.93 13.01
C LYS A 385 -12.27 -6.96 11.85
N ALA A 386 -11.14 -6.55 11.26
CA ALA A 386 -11.09 -5.83 10.00
C ALA A 386 -10.68 -6.78 8.87
N SER A 387 -11.38 -6.75 7.75
CA SER A 387 -11.15 -7.60 6.59
C SER A 387 -11.02 -6.76 5.32
N SER A 388 -9.87 -6.87 4.62
CA SER A 388 -9.60 -6.21 3.35
C SER A 388 -9.13 -7.26 2.32
N GLY A 389 -9.99 -7.63 1.38
CA GLY A 389 -9.68 -8.67 0.41
C GLY A 389 -9.29 -9.99 1.10
N ASN A 390 -8.02 -10.41 0.93
CA ASN A 390 -7.50 -11.63 1.55
C ASN A 390 -6.81 -11.40 2.90
N ASN A 391 -6.78 -10.15 3.40
CA ASN A 391 -6.09 -9.80 4.64
C ASN A 391 -7.11 -9.59 5.76
N ASP A 392 -6.97 -10.37 6.82
CA ASP A 392 -7.73 -10.24 8.05
C ASP A 392 -6.85 -9.74 9.19
N PHE A 393 -7.35 -8.75 9.91
CA PHE A 393 -6.73 -8.24 11.13
C PHE A 393 -7.71 -8.35 12.28
N ARG A 394 -7.20 -8.73 13.46
CA ARG A 394 -8.00 -8.82 14.70
C ARG A 394 -7.37 -7.96 15.79
N ALA A 395 -8.20 -7.19 16.47
CA ALA A 395 -7.81 -6.40 17.63
C ALA A 395 -8.77 -6.62 18.79
N ARG A 396 -8.28 -6.41 20.01
CA ARG A 396 -9.08 -6.36 21.21
C ARG A 396 -8.87 -5.01 21.87
N GLY A 397 -9.97 -4.37 22.24
CA GLY A 397 -9.96 -3.07 22.90
C GLY A 397 -10.73 -3.09 24.21
N ARG A 398 -10.50 -2.06 25.01
CA ARG A 398 -11.32 -1.72 26.16
C ARG A 398 -11.65 -0.24 26.05
N GLY A 399 -12.95 0.07 26.16
CA GLY A 399 -13.46 1.42 26.21
C GLY A 399 -14.03 1.70 27.60
N TRP A 400 -14.07 2.95 27.94
CA TRP A 400 -14.86 3.43 29.09
C TRP A 400 -15.50 4.76 28.71
N LEU A 401 -16.68 5.00 29.24
CA LEU A 401 -17.50 6.15 28.92
C LEU A 401 -18.14 6.69 30.19
N GLY A 402 -18.12 8.00 30.33
CA GLY A 402 -18.91 8.75 31.29
C GLY A 402 -19.86 9.69 30.57
N SER A 403 -21.13 9.72 30.96
CA SER A 403 -22.11 10.63 30.38
C SER A 403 -22.90 11.33 31.50
N LEU A 404 -23.13 12.61 31.32
CA LEU A 404 -24.06 13.42 32.10
C LEU A 404 -25.06 14.03 31.10
N GLU A 405 -26.33 13.72 31.30
CA GLU A 405 -27.43 14.35 30.56
C GLU A 405 -28.36 15.04 31.53
N THR A 406 -28.90 16.19 31.17
CA THR A 406 -29.90 16.93 31.96
C THR A 406 -30.97 17.47 31.04
N GLY A 407 -32.18 17.51 31.53
CA GLY A 407 -33.33 18.05 30.82
C GLY A 407 -34.34 18.70 31.74
N LEU A 408 -35.03 19.70 31.19
CA LEU A 408 -36.12 20.41 31.92
C LEU A 408 -37.38 20.43 31.05
N PRO A 409 -38.40 19.60 31.39
CA PRO A 409 -39.67 19.65 30.69
C PRO A 409 -40.49 20.87 31.13
N PHE A 410 -41.08 21.60 30.19
CA PHE A 410 -42.06 22.64 30.47
C PHE A 410 -43.17 22.62 29.41
N SER A 411 -44.41 22.83 29.91
CA SER A 411 -45.61 22.88 29.07
C SER A 411 -45.73 24.25 28.44
N ILE A 412 -45.83 24.33 27.12
CA ILE A 412 -46.14 25.57 26.38
C ILE A 412 -47.67 25.75 26.31
N THR A 413 -48.37 24.64 26.12
CA THR A 413 -49.84 24.55 26.15
C THR A 413 -50.22 23.21 26.82
N ASP A 414 -51.53 22.99 27.06
CA ASP A 414 -52.05 21.74 27.63
C ASP A 414 -51.69 20.50 26.81
N ASN A 415 -51.42 20.65 25.52
CA ASN A 415 -51.09 19.57 24.58
C ASN A 415 -49.68 19.63 23.99
N LEU A 416 -48.85 20.61 24.38
CA LEU A 416 -47.51 20.80 23.86
C LEU A 416 -46.53 20.99 25.02
N MET A 417 -45.60 20.02 25.13
CA MET A 417 -44.48 20.06 26.05
C MET A 417 -43.18 20.23 25.28
N LEU A 418 -42.30 21.10 25.75
CA LEU A 418 -40.94 21.25 25.26
C LEU A 418 -39.97 20.82 26.36
N GLU A 419 -38.96 20.03 25.99
CA GLU A 419 -37.93 19.57 26.91
C GLU A 419 -36.55 19.80 26.30
N PRO A 420 -35.89 20.96 26.56
CA PRO A 420 -34.51 21.14 26.21
C PRO A 420 -33.62 20.18 27.00
N ARG A 421 -32.65 19.59 26.33
CA ARG A 421 -31.68 18.65 26.89
C ARG A 421 -30.28 19.09 26.60
N LEU A 422 -29.37 18.83 27.53
CA LEU A 422 -27.94 19.01 27.37
C LEU A 422 -27.26 17.71 27.80
N GLN A 423 -26.43 17.17 26.89
CA GLN A 423 -25.64 15.98 27.20
C GLN A 423 -24.16 16.27 26.99
N TYR A 424 -23.36 15.83 27.95
CA TYR A 424 -21.91 15.80 27.84
C TYR A 424 -21.41 14.36 28.00
N THR A 425 -20.71 13.88 27.01
CA THR A 425 -20.13 12.52 26.99
C THR A 425 -18.63 12.59 26.90
N TRP A 426 -17.97 11.78 27.66
CA TRP A 426 -16.54 11.68 27.78
C TRP A 426 -16.11 10.20 27.66
N GLN A 427 -15.20 9.93 26.70
CA GLN A 427 -14.71 8.61 26.31
C GLN A 427 -13.19 8.55 26.30
#